data_ee1b8c62880d61b35188f2a4d45bde15
#
_entry.id   ee1b8c62880d61b35188f2a4d45bde15
#
_cell.length_a   1.000
_cell.length_b   1.000
_cell.length_c   1.000
_cell.angle_alpha   90.00
_cell.angle_beta   90.00
_cell.angle_gamma   90.00
#
_symmetry.space_group_name_H-M   'P 1'
#
loop_
_entity.id
_entity.type
_entity.pdbx_description
1 polymer ?
#
loop_
_entity_poly.entity_id
_entity_poly.type
_entity_poly.pdbx_seq_one_letter_code
_entity_poly.pdbx_strand_id
1 'polypeptide(L)'
;RISNLDEMLWHYHIDSEKDLFDKLCRSEKNKKPLRIKAGFDPSAPDLHLGHTVVMVKMKQFQELGHQVVFVIGDFTAAIGDPTGQNKTRPPLNREMIVKNCETYTLQLYKILDPQKTEVRFNSEWLNPLGAEGLIQLASKYNVARMLERDDFKKRYTSHQTIAVHEFLYPLIQAYDSVALKADVELGGTDQLFNLMVGRDIQKEFGQEPQVVMTPPILEGIDARVENGQIVGKNEGRARTVGPV
;
A
#
# COMPACT_ATOMS: atom_id res chain seq x y z
N ARG A 1 -3.05 3.10 -27.75
CA ARG A 1 -3.27 2.61 -26.36
C ARG A 1 -2.88 3.66 -25.31
N ILE A 2 -1.92 4.55 -25.61
CA ILE A 2 -1.51 5.66 -24.73
C ILE A 2 -2.56 6.80 -24.74
N SER A 3 -3.41 6.89 -25.76
CA SER A 3 -4.44 7.93 -25.88
C SER A 3 -5.53 7.93 -24.80
N ASN A 4 -5.68 6.84 -24.06
CA ASN A 4 -6.66 6.75 -22.96
C ASN A 4 -6.00 6.87 -21.57
N LEU A 5 -4.71 7.28 -21.52
CA LEU A 5 -3.99 7.39 -20.26
C LEU A 5 -4.59 8.48 -19.37
N ASP A 6 -4.95 9.62 -19.97
CA ASP A 6 -5.51 10.75 -19.23
C ASP A 6 -6.85 10.39 -18.54
N GLU A 7 -7.74 9.64 -19.23
CA GLU A 7 -8.99 9.17 -18.63
C GLU A 7 -8.73 8.15 -17.53
N MET A 8 -7.71 7.29 -17.71
CA MET A 8 -7.33 6.28 -16.73
C MET A 8 -6.69 6.91 -15.48
N LEU A 9 -5.98 8.02 -15.63
CA LEU A 9 -5.25 8.68 -14.55
C LEU A 9 -6.08 9.77 -13.86
N TRP A 10 -7.23 10.12 -14.41
CA TRP A 10 -8.09 11.17 -13.87
C TRP A 10 -8.45 10.90 -12.40
N HIS A 11 -8.29 11.92 -11.56
CA HIS A 11 -8.45 11.88 -10.11
C HIS A 11 -7.42 11.08 -9.30
N TYR A 12 -6.34 10.55 -9.91
CA TYR A 12 -5.28 9.91 -9.16
C TYR A 12 -4.12 10.87 -8.90
N HIS A 13 -3.60 10.84 -7.67
CA HIS A 13 -2.31 11.47 -7.39
C HIS A 13 -1.20 10.51 -7.81
N ILE A 14 -0.30 10.99 -8.67
CA ILE A 14 0.87 10.24 -9.15
C ILE A 14 2.10 11.04 -8.75
N ASP A 15 3.03 10.42 -8.05
CA ASP A 15 4.24 11.07 -7.57
C ASP A 15 5.18 11.53 -8.71
N SER A 16 5.16 10.82 -9.84
CA SER A 16 5.88 11.17 -11.05
C SER A 16 5.17 10.64 -12.31
N GLU A 17 4.39 11.49 -12.95
CA GLU A 17 3.73 11.18 -14.24
C GLU A 17 4.77 10.87 -15.33
N LYS A 18 5.89 11.59 -15.31
CA LYS A 18 6.99 11.35 -16.25
C LYS A 18 7.57 9.95 -16.10
N ASP A 19 7.86 9.52 -14.86
CA ASP A 19 8.42 8.19 -14.63
C ASP A 19 7.43 7.08 -15.04
N LEU A 20 6.13 7.30 -14.79
CA LEU A 20 5.08 6.38 -15.24
C LEU A 20 5.05 6.28 -16.76
N PHE A 21 5.06 7.40 -17.46
CA PHE A 21 5.08 7.44 -18.91
C PHE A 21 6.31 6.73 -19.48
N ASP A 22 7.50 7.02 -18.94
CA ASP A 22 8.75 6.40 -19.37
C ASP A 22 8.75 4.88 -19.15
N LYS A 23 8.21 4.40 -18.00
CA LYS A 23 8.05 2.98 -17.73
C LYS A 23 7.07 2.31 -18.69
N LEU A 24 5.93 2.93 -18.98
CA LEU A 24 4.95 2.42 -19.94
C LEU A 24 5.51 2.33 -21.35
N CYS A 25 6.21 3.36 -21.82
CA CYS A 25 6.87 3.36 -23.13
C CYS A 25 7.94 2.25 -23.23
N ARG A 26 8.75 2.06 -22.19
CA ARG A 26 9.74 0.97 -22.16
C ARG A 26 9.07 -0.40 -22.13
N SER A 27 8.00 -0.56 -21.38
CA SER A 27 7.22 -1.79 -21.32
C SER A 27 6.66 -2.17 -22.70
N GLU A 28 6.06 -1.23 -23.40
CA GLU A 28 5.52 -1.45 -24.74
C GLU A 28 6.62 -1.78 -25.76
N LYS A 29 7.72 -1.00 -25.78
CA LYS A 29 8.86 -1.22 -26.65
C LYS A 29 9.51 -2.58 -26.48
N ASN A 30 9.69 -2.99 -25.21
CA ASN A 30 10.39 -4.23 -24.86
C ASN A 30 9.44 -5.43 -24.76
N LYS A 31 8.14 -5.24 -24.92
CA LYS A 31 7.08 -6.24 -24.72
C LYS A 31 7.18 -6.93 -23.34
N LYS A 32 7.64 -6.18 -22.34
CA LYS A 32 7.79 -6.65 -20.97
C LYS A 32 6.76 -5.97 -20.07
N PRO A 33 5.77 -6.72 -19.51
CA PRO A 33 4.78 -6.16 -18.60
C PRO A 33 5.43 -5.46 -17.40
N LEU A 34 4.85 -4.36 -16.95
CA LEU A 34 5.16 -3.77 -15.65
C LEU A 34 4.55 -4.62 -14.53
N ARG A 35 5.18 -4.61 -13.37
CA ARG A 35 4.67 -5.24 -12.13
C ARG A 35 3.94 -4.18 -11.31
N ILE A 36 2.62 -4.32 -11.24
CA ILE A 36 1.72 -3.41 -10.54
C ILE A 36 1.34 -4.04 -9.22
N LYS A 37 1.82 -3.48 -8.12
CA LYS A 37 1.63 -3.99 -6.76
C LYS A 37 0.55 -3.20 -6.01
N ALA A 38 -0.25 -3.89 -5.21
CA ALA A 38 -0.99 -3.30 -4.11
C ALA A 38 -1.00 -4.25 -2.91
N GLY A 39 -0.79 -3.72 -1.72
CA GLY A 39 -0.75 -4.47 -0.47
C GLY A 39 -2.01 -4.26 0.37
N PHE A 40 -2.49 -5.32 1.01
CA PHE A 40 -3.67 -5.32 1.86
C PHE A 40 -3.43 -6.18 3.09
N ASP A 41 -3.53 -5.59 4.26
CA ASP A 41 -3.50 -6.34 5.51
C ASP A 41 -4.86 -6.98 5.76
N PRO A 42 -4.94 -8.30 6.01
CA PRO A 42 -6.18 -9.00 6.24
C PRO A 42 -6.75 -8.71 7.65
N SER A 43 -6.99 -7.43 7.93
CA SER A 43 -7.43 -6.93 9.24
C SER A 43 -8.90 -7.21 9.57
N ALA A 44 -9.70 -7.57 8.57
CA ALA A 44 -11.10 -7.96 8.66
C ALA A 44 -11.40 -9.05 7.63
N PRO A 45 -12.48 -9.84 7.77
CA PRO A 45 -12.79 -10.91 6.81
C PRO A 45 -13.24 -10.40 5.44
N ASP A 46 -13.73 -9.16 5.36
CA ASP A 46 -14.32 -8.61 4.14
C ASP A 46 -13.55 -7.42 3.60
N LEU A 47 -13.46 -7.40 2.27
CA LEU A 47 -13.01 -6.22 1.53
C LEU A 47 -14.19 -5.23 1.43
N HIS A 48 -13.91 -3.96 1.68
CA HIS A 48 -14.90 -2.88 1.55
C HIS A 48 -14.72 -2.07 0.26
N LEU A 49 -15.70 -1.20 -0.06
CA LEU A 49 -15.69 -0.40 -1.29
C LEU A 49 -14.42 0.44 -1.50
N GLY A 50 -13.76 0.88 -0.42
CA GLY A 50 -12.48 1.58 -0.52
C GLY A 50 -11.38 0.73 -1.16
N HIS A 51 -11.32 -0.56 -0.84
CA HIS A 51 -10.39 -1.49 -1.47
C HIS A 51 -10.71 -1.68 -2.96
N THR A 52 -12.00 -1.66 -3.34
CA THR A 52 -12.40 -1.86 -4.74
C THR A 52 -11.89 -0.74 -5.66
N VAL A 53 -11.71 0.48 -5.16
CA VAL A 53 -11.14 1.59 -5.95
C VAL A 53 -9.73 1.23 -6.44
N VAL A 54 -8.88 0.75 -5.52
CA VAL A 54 -7.52 0.29 -5.87
C VAL A 54 -7.59 -0.92 -6.82
N MET A 55 -8.47 -1.89 -6.54
CA MET A 55 -8.62 -3.10 -7.36
C MET A 55 -9.11 -2.80 -8.78
N VAL A 56 -10.02 -1.83 -8.95
CA VAL A 56 -10.46 -1.39 -10.29
C VAL A 56 -9.29 -0.80 -11.06
N LYS A 57 -8.40 -0.03 -10.41
CA LYS A 57 -7.18 0.46 -11.05
C LYS A 57 -6.23 -0.67 -11.42
N MET A 58 -6.05 -1.65 -10.54
CA MET A 58 -5.28 -2.87 -10.87
C MET A 58 -5.85 -3.57 -12.10
N LYS A 59 -7.19 -3.69 -12.19
CA LYS A 59 -7.87 -4.29 -13.35
C LYS A 59 -7.58 -3.53 -14.64
N GLN A 60 -7.59 -2.20 -14.62
CA GLN A 60 -7.23 -1.39 -15.79
C GLN A 60 -5.80 -1.68 -16.27
N PHE A 61 -4.85 -1.83 -15.35
CA PHE A 61 -3.49 -2.26 -15.71
C PHE A 61 -3.46 -3.69 -16.27
N GLN A 62 -4.26 -4.61 -15.74
CA GLN A 62 -4.41 -5.96 -16.31
C GLN A 62 -4.93 -5.94 -17.74
N GLU A 63 -5.93 -5.11 -18.02
CA GLU A 63 -6.52 -4.94 -19.36
C GLU A 63 -5.52 -4.38 -20.36
N LEU A 64 -4.58 -3.56 -19.89
CA LEU A 64 -3.45 -3.05 -20.68
C LEU A 64 -2.32 -4.08 -20.87
N GLY A 65 -2.42 -5.24 -20.25
CA GLY A 65 -1.45 -6.33 -20.39
C GLY A 65 -0.32 -6.32 -19.37
N HIS A 66 -0.45 -5.57 -18.28
CA HIS A 66 0.53 -5.56 -17.19
C HIS A 66 0.27 -6.67 -16.17
N GLN A 67 1.32 -7.05 -15.43
CA GLN A 67 1.24 -8.06 -14.38
C GLN A 67 0.78 -7.41 -13.08
N VAL A 68 -0.36 -7.86 -12.56
CA VAL A 68 -0.89 -7.41 -11.29
C VAL A 68 -0.43 -8.35 -10.16
N VAL A 69 0.10 -7.78 -9.10
CA VAL A 69 0.52 -8.47 -7.89
C VAL A 69 -0.29 -7.96 -6.70
N PHE A 70 -1.14 -8.82 -6.18
CA PHE A 70 -1.92 -8.57 -4.98
C PHE A 70 -1.19 -9.15 -3.78
N VAL A 71 -0.70 -8.27 -2.89
CA VAL A 71 0.05 -8.67 -1.70
C VAL A 71 -0.89 -8.77 -0.51
N ILE A 72 -0.96 -9.93 0.08
CA ILE A 72 -1.61 -10.14 1.37
C ILE A 72 -0.56 -9.93 2.46
N GLY A 73 -0.78 -8.93 3.29
CA GLY A 73 0.10 -8.57 4.39
C GLY A 73 -0.12 -9.46 5.62
N ASP A 74 0.11 -10.76 5.50
CA ASP A 74 -0.06 -11.69 6.62
C ASP A 74 1.02 -11.51 7.70
N PHE A 75 2.22 -11.09 7.33
CA PHE A 75 3.27 -10.73 8.28
C PHE A 75 3.00 -9.33 8.89
N THR A 76 2.65 -8.34 8.06
CA THR A 76 2.40 -6.97 8.53
C THR A 76 1.16 -6.86 9.40
N ALA A 77 0.11 -7.65 9.14
CA ALA A 77 -1.08 -7.72 9.97
C ALA A 77 -0.79 -8.18 11.42
N ALA A 78 0.24 -8.99 11.61
CA ALA A 78 0.69 -9.40 12.95
C ALA A 78 1.40 -8.28 13.73
N ILE A 79 1.94 -7.26 13.01
CA ILE A 79 2.56 -6.09 13.63
C ILE A 79 1.50 -5.02 13.92
N GLY A 80 0.60 -4.80 12.98
CA GLY A 80 -0.42 -3.75 12.99
C GLY A 80 0.07 -2.43 12.40
N ASP A 81 -0.69 -1.91 11.42
CA ASP A 81 -0.40 -0.63 10.78
C ASP A 81 -0.62 0.54 11.76
N PRO A 82 0.43 1.34 12.05
CA PRO A 82 0.30 2.52 12.91
C PRO A 82 -0.36 3.72 12.22
N THR A 83 -0.62 3.65 10.91
CA THR A 83 -1.12 4.79 10.11
C THR A 83 -2.44 5.33 10.64
N GLY A 84 -2.47 6.65 10.92
CA GLY A 84 -3.68 7.37 11.30
C GLY A 84 -4.28 6.99 12.66
N GLN A 85 -3.56 6.30 13.53
CA GLN A 85 -4.06 5.85 14.83
C GLN A 85 -3.27 6.43 16.00
N ASN A 86 -4.00 6.80 17.07
CA ASN A 86 -3.38 7.19 18.34
C ASN A 86 -2.84 5.99 19.14
N LYS A 87 -3.18 4.78 18.73
CA LYS A 87 -2.71 3.50 19.31
C LYS A 87 -2.54 2.48 18.20
N THR A 88 -1.48 1.68 18.27
CA THR A 88 -1.27 0.55 17.37
C THR A 88 -2.48 -0.41 17.45
N ARG A 89 -2.93 -0.91 16.30
CA ARG A 89 -3.99 -1.95 16.29
C ARG A 89 -3.50 -3.17 17.08
N PRO A 90 -4.37 -3.83 17.83
CA PRO A 90 -4.01 -5.10 18.43
C PRO A 90 -3.53 -6.07 17.35
N PRO A 91 -2.40 -6.76 17.56
CA PRO A 91 -1.94 -7.76 16.61
C PRO A 91 -3.00 -8.85 16.46
N LEU A 92 -3.26 -9.23 15.20
CA LEU A 92 -4.17 -10.35 14.92
C LEU A 92 -3.47 -11.67 15.23
N ASN A 93 -4.23 -12.64 15.72
CA ASN A 93 -3.69 -13.99 15.84
C ASN A 93 -3.59 -14.67 14.48
N ARG A 94 -2.68 -15.64 14.37
CA ARG A 94 -2.36 -16.31 13.09
C ARG A 94 -3.60 -17.00 12.46
N GLU A 95 -4.47 -17.58 13.27
CA GLU A 95 -5.68 -18.26 12.78
C GLU A 95 -6.66 -17.29 12.13
N MET A 96 -6.86 -16.11 12.73
CA MET A 96 -7.68 -15.05 12.15
C MET A 96 -7.09 -14.53 10.83
N ILE A 97 -5.76 -14.35 10.77
CA ILE A 97 -5.07 -13.92 9.55
C ILE A 97 -5.34 -14.92 8.43
N VAL A 98 -5.11 -16.22 8.66
CA VAL A 98 -5.32 -17.28 7.66
C VAL A 98 -6.76 -17.27 7.17
N LYS A 99 -7.74 -17.23 8.09
CA LYS A 99 -9.16 -17.20 7.73
C LYS A 99 -9.53 -15.99 6.88
N ASN A 100 -9.04 -14.81 7.23
CA ASN A 100 -9.28 -13.58 6.47
C ASN A 100 -8.61 -13.62 5.08
N CYS A 101 -7.43 -14.24 4.95
CA CYS A 101 -6.74 -14.39 3.67
C CYS A 101 -7.56 -15.21 2.66
N GLU A 102 -8.22 -16.29 3.12
CA GLU A 102 -9.09 -17.11 2.27
C GLU A 102 -10.25 -16.29 1.70
N THR A 103 -10.91 -15.50 2.54
CA THR A 103 -12.03 -14.66 2.09
C THR A 103 -11.57 -13.54 1.16
N TYR A 104 -10.41 -12.95 1.38
CA TYR A 104 -9.83 -11.92 0.51
C TYR A 104 -9.63 -12.43 -0.91
N THR A 105 -9.05 -13.61 -1.07
CA THR A 105 -8.79 -14.21 -2.38
C THR A 105 -10.09 -14.45 -3.17
N LEU A 106 -11.14 -14.94 -2.51
CA LEU A 106 -12.44 -15.15 -3.13
C LEU A 106 -13.10 -13.84 -3.57
N GLN A 107 -12.98 -12.77 -2.77
CA GLN A 107 -13.55 -11.46 -3.08
C GLN A 107 -12.76 -10.75 -4.17
N LEU A 108 -11.44 -10.87 -4.16
CA LEU A 108 -10.52 -10.34 -5.15
C LEU A 108 -10.89 -10.76 -6.57
N TYR A 109 -11.16 -12.04 -6.75
CA TYR A 109 -11.48 -12.61 -8.07
C TYR A 109 -12.87 -12.25 -8.62
N LYS A 110 -13.68 -11.53 -7.86
CA LYS A 110 -14.90 -10.88 -8.39
C LYS A 110 -14.57 -9.66 -9.27
N ILE A 111 -13.37 -9.10 -9.11
CA ILE A 111 -12.94 -7.87 -9.80
C ILE A 111 -11.78 -8.18 -10.76
N LEU A 112 -10.75 -8.87 -10.27
CA LEU A 112 -9.52 -9.17 -11.01
C LEU A 112 -9.59 -10.54 -11.68
N ASP A 113 -8.97 -10.65 -12.85
CA ASP A 113 -8.82 -11.92 -13.58
C ASP A 113 -7.83 -12.84 -12.83
N PRO A 114 -8.28 -14.03 -12.38
CA PRO A 114 -7.41 -14.97 -11.67
C PRO A 114 -6.17 -15.41 -12.44
N GLN A 115 -6.27 -15.48 -13.77
CA GLN A 115 -5.15 -15.92 -14.62
C GLN A 115 -4.08 -14.84 -14.80
N LYS A 116 -4.41 -13.59 -14.51
CA LYS A 116 -3.52 -12.43 -14.66
C LYS A 116 -3.17 -11.78 -13.32
N THR A 117 -3.58 -12.38 -12.21
CA THR A 117 -3.33 -11.88 -10.86
C THR A 117 -2.38 -12.83 -10.13
N GLU A 118 -1.24 -12.31 -9.72
CA GLU A 118 -0.33 -12.99 -8.82
C GLU A 118 -0.71 -12.62 -7.39
N VAL A 119 -1.19 -13.56 -6.59
CA VAL A 119 -1.45 -13.38 -5.16
C VAL A 119 -0.23 -13.85 -4.40
N ARG A 120 0.33 -12.97 -3.57
CA ARG A 120 1.55 -13.22 -2.79
C ARG A 120 1.33 -12.87 -1.33
N PHE A 121 1.98 -13.60 -0.47
CA PHE A 121 2.00 -13.36 0.98
C PHE A 121 3.33 -12.73 1.36
N ASN A 122 3.32 -11.61 2.09
CA ASN A 122 4.59 -10.96 2.41
C ASN A 122 5.44 -11.74 3.42
N SER A 123 4.87 -12.70 4.14
CA SER A 123 5.64 -13.68 4.92
C SER A 123 6.62 -14.51 4.08
N GLU A 124 6.41 -14.65 2.77
CA GLU A 124 7.29 -15.42 1.87
C GLU A 124 8.73 -14.87 1.84
N TRP A 125 8.89 -13.55 1.91
CA TRP A 125 10.20 -12.89 1.92
C TRP A 125 10.56 -12.27 3.26
N LEU A 126 9.59 -11.98 4.13
CA LEU A 126 9.87 -11.38 5.43
C LEU A 126 10.30 -12.42 6.48
N ASN A 127 9.73 -13.63 6.46
CA ASN A 127 10.17 -14.68 7.37
C ASN A 127 11.65 -15.09 7.16
N PRO A 128 12.12 -15.28 5.89
CA PRO A 128 13.54 -15.59 5.66
C PRO A 128 14.49 -14.43 5.96
N LEU A 129 13.98 -13.18 6.01
CA LEU A 129 14.81 -12.00 6.28
C LEU A 129 15.52 -12.11 7.63
N GLY A 130 14.82 -12.61 8.64
CA GLY A 130 15.35 -12.82 9.98
C GLY A 130 15.75 -11.51 10.69
N ALA A 131 16.33 -11.63 11.87
CA ALA A 131 16.73 -10.46 12.67
C ALA A 131 17.87 -9.67 12.00
N GLU A 132 18.85 -10.34 11.42
CA GLU A 132 19.97 -9.68 10.73
C GLU A 132 19.47 -8.86 9.53
N GLY A 133 18.64 -9.44 8.67
CA GLY A 133 18.08 -8.73 7.52
C GLY A 133 17.18 -7.57 7.92
N LEU A 134 16.43 -7.69 9.03
CA LEU A 134 15.63 -6.58 9.55
C LEU A 134 16.51 -5.42 10.04
N ILE A 135 17.63 -5.71 10.69
CA ILE A 135 18.61 -4.69 11.11
C ILE A 135 19.24 -4.03 9.87
N GLN A 136 19.62 -4.81 8.87
CA GLN A 136 20.15 -4.29 7.60
C GLN A 136 19.11 -3.40 6.88
N LEU A 137 17.85 -3.80 6.86
CA LEU A 137 16.76 -2.99 6.30
C LEU A 137 16.59 -1.67 7.09
N ALA A 138 16.56 -1.75 8.41
CA ALA A 138 16.42 -0.59 9.28
C ALA A 138 17.60 0.40 9.14
N SER A 139 18.79 -0.06 8.84
CA SER A 139 19.97 0.80 8.61
C SER A 139 19.89 1.66 7.34
N LYS A 140 18.99 1.34 6.42
CA LYS A 140 18.82 2.06 5.15
C LYS A 140 17.88 3.26 5.23
N TYR A 141 17.30 3.51 6.38
CA TYR A 141 16.39 4.64 6.58
C TYR A 141 16.65 5.32 7.92
N ASN A 142 16.40 6.62 8.03
CA ASN A 142 16.72 7.34 9.26
C ASN A 142 15.46 7.81 10.02
N VAL A 143 15.60 7.93 11.34
CA VAL A 143 14.50 8.31 12.24
C VAL A 143 13.97 9.71 11.93
N ALA A 144 14.82 10.66 11.50
CA ALA A 144 14.38 12.01 11.17
C ALA A 144 13.36 12.00 10.03
N ARG A 145 13.61 11.20 8.99
CA ARG A 145 12.66 11.00 7.87
C ARG A 145 11.39 10.30 8.34
N MET A 146 11.51 9.33 9.25
CA MET A 146 10.35 8.64 9.81
C MET A 146 9.44 9.61 10.58
N LEU A 147 10.03 10.58 11.29
CA LEU A 147 9.30 11.60 12.02
C LEU A 147 8.65 12.71 11.14
N GLU A 148 8.89 12.70 9.83
CA GLU A 148 8.15 13.55 8.87
C GLU A 148 6.70 13.10 8.69
N ARG A 149 6.38 11.83 8.99
CA ARG A 149 5.00 11.33 8.94
C ARG A 149 4.14 12.05 9.98
N ASP A 150 2.99 12.58 9.56
CA ASP A 150 2.16 13.49 10.36
C ASP A 150 1.77 12.95 11.74
N ASP A 151 1.40 11.68 11.84
CA ASP A 151 1.02 11.04 13.10
C ASP A 151 2.22 10.88 14.03
N PHE A 152 3.39 10.46 13.52
CA PHE A 152 4.62 10.37 14.31
C PHE A 152 5.06 11.76 14.77
N LYS A 153 5.04 12.76 13.88
CA LYS A 153 5.38 14.14 14.21
C LYS A 153 4.48 14.67 15.31
N LYS A 154 3.16 14.51 15.20
CA LYS A 154 2.19 14.94 16.22
C LYS A 154 2.44 14.26 17.57
N ARG A 155 2.62 12.94 17.57
CA ARG A 155 2.88 12.17 18.79
C ARG A 155 4.21 12.52 19.43
N TYR A 156 5.25 12.70 18.64
CA TYR A 156 6.58 13.11 19.12
C TYR A 156 6.53 14.48 19.76
N THR A 157 5.94 15.49 19.09
CA THR A 157 5.85 16.88 19.61
C THR A 157 4.93 17.01 20.82
N SER A 158 3.94 16.15 20.96
CA SER A 158 3.05 16.10 22.14
C SER A 158 3.52 15.11 23.22
N HIS A 159 4.74 14.62 23.14
CA HIS A 159 5.35 13.69 24.10
C HIS A 159 4.53 12.39 24.31
N GLN A 160 3.81 11.95 23.28
CA GLN A 160 3.09 10.69 23.30
C GLN A 160 4.02 9.52 22.93
N THR A 161 3.73 8.36 23.45
CA THR A 161 4.52 7.14 23.19
C THR A 161 4.50 6.75 21.72
N ILE A 162 5.68 6.48 21.16
CA ILE A 162 5.88 5.82 19.87
C ILE A 162 6.72 4.58 20.13
N ALA A 163 6.18 3.41 19.85
CA ALA A 163 6.93 2.17 20.02
C ALA A 163 7.86 1.91 18.82
N VAL A 164 9.03 1.31 19.07
CA VAL A 164 10.05 1.09 18.04
C VAL A 164 9.52 0.27 16.85
N HIS A 165 8.67 -0.73 17.09
CA HIS A 165 8.10 -1.54 16.01
C HIS A 165 7.21 -0.73 15.05
N GLU A 166 6.65 0.40 15.48
CA GLU A 166 5.87 1.28 14.60
C GLU A 166 6.75 1.94 13.53
N PHE A 167 8.03 2.18 13.82
CA PHE A 167 8.99 2.66 12.80
C PHE A 167 9.42 1.54 11.84
N LEU A 168 9.32 0.29 12.25
CA LEU A 168 9.67 -0.84 11.39
C LEU A 168 8.58 -1.14 10.35
N TYR A 169 7.31 -0.86 10.67
CA TYR A 169 6.19 -1.16 9.78
C TYR A 169 6.36 -0.56 8.36
N PRO A 170 6.62 0.75 8.17
CA PRO A 170 6.84 1.32 6.85
C PRO A 170 8.02 0.69 6.09
N LEU A 171 9.08 0.28 6.79
CA LEU A 171 10.24 -0.35 6.18
C LEU A 171 9.93 -1.78 5.70
N ILE A 172 9.16 -2.52 6.48
CA ILE A 172 8.72 -3.87 6.16
C ILE A 172 7.79 -3.83 4.94
N GLN A 173 6.83 -2.92 4.91
CA GLN A 173 5.99 -2.68 3.73
C GLN A 173 6.81 -2.26 2.50
N ALA A 174 7.81 -1.41 2.69
CA ALA A 174 8.71 -0.98 1.62
C ALA A 174 9.52 -2.15 1.03
N TYR A 175 9.91 -3.10 1.87
CA TYR A 175 10.64 -4.29 1.42
C TYR A 175 9.81 -5.21 0.52
N ASP A 176 8.48 -5.19 0.63
CA ASP A 176 7.59 -5.88 -0.32
C ASP A 176 7.87 -5.41 -1.76
N SER A 177 8.07 -4.10 -1.95
CA SER A 177 8.37 -3.53 -3.27
C SER A 177 9.75 -3.95 -3.78
N VAL A 178 10.73 -4.10 -2.89
CA VAL A 178 12.07 -4.62 -3.22
C VAL A 178 11.99 -6.09 -3.62
N ALA A 179 11.33 -6.91 -2.82
CA ALA A 179 11.19 -8.36 -3.06
C ALA A 179 10.47 -8.65 -4.38
N LEU A 180 9.44 -7.88 -4.68
CA LEU A 180 8.63 -8.02 -5.88
C LEU A 180 9.20 -7.27 -7.09
N LYS A 181 10.20 -6.40 -6.91
CA LYS A 181 10.68 -5.48 -7.96
C LYS A 181 9.52 -4.73 -8.60
N ALA A 182 8.70 -4.10 -7.77
CA ALA A 182 7.51 -3.40 -8.22
C ALA A 182 7.86 -2.19 -9.10
N ASP A 183 7.16 -2.04 -10.23
CA ASP A 183 7.29 -0.89 -11.11
C ASP A 183 6.31 0.23 -10.74
N VAL A 184 5.13 -0.15 -10.26
CA VAL A 184 4.07 0.76 -9.79
C VAL A 184 3.48 0.18 -8.51
N GLU A 185 3.27 1.02 -7.50
CA GLU A 185 2.53 0.67 -6.29
C GLU A 185 1.27 1.52 -6.16
N LEU A 186 0.15 0.83 -5.99
CA LEU A 186 -1.15 1.43 -5.74
C LEU A 186 -1.50 1.33 -4.26
N GLY A 187 -2.05 2.40 -3.70
CA GLY A 187 -2.52 2.39 -2.31
C GLY A 187 -3.40 3.59 -1.99
N GLY A 188 -4.06 3.60 -0.86
CA GLY A 188 -4.83 4.75 -0.40
C GLY A 188 -3.96 5.99 -0.16
N THR A 189 -4.52 7.18 -0.24
CA THR A 189 -3.79 8.44 0.03
C THR A 189 -3.23 8.48 1.45
N ASP A 190 -3.89 7.83 2.40
CA ASP A 190 -3.41 7.66 3.78
C ASP A 190 -2.12 6.83 3.87
N GLN A 191 -1.85 6.00 2.87
CA GLN A 191 -0.65 5.17 2.78
C GLN A 191 0.52 5.88 2.07
N LEU A 192 0.31 7.11 1.56
CA LEU A 192 1.29 7.81 0.70
C LEU A 192 2.70 7.82 1.30
N PHE A 193 2.84 8.08 2.60
CA PHE A 193 4.14 8.07 3.26
C PHE A 193 4.83 6.70 3.13
N ASN A 194 4.12 5.61 3.46
CA ASN A 194 4.68 4.25 3.40
C ASN A 194 5.06 3.87 1.95
N LEU A 195 4.23 4.27 0.98
CA LEU A 195 4.50 4.03 -0.44
C LEU A 195 5.77 4.79 -0.91
N MET A 196 5.97 6.02 -0.43
CA MET A 196 7.18 6.81 -0.72
C MET A 196 8.42 6.22 -0.06
N VAL A 197 8.31 5.68 1.16
CA VAL A 197 9.40 4.89 1.78
C VAL A 197 9.78 3.71 0.88
N GLY A 198 8.80 3.06 0.22
CA GLY A 198 9.05 2.00 -0.75
C GLY A 198 9.99 2.41 -1.88
N ARG A 199 9.79 3.63 -2.42
CA ARG A 199 10.69 4.20 -3.45
C ARG A 199 12.12 4.39 -2.95
N ASP A 200 12.24 4.94 -1.73
CA ASP A 200 13.55 5.22 -1.15
C ASP A 200 14.29 3.92 -0.86
N ILE A 201 13.63 2.94 -0.29
CA ILE A 201 14.23 1.63 0.00
C ILE A 201 14.61 0.88 -1.29
N GLN A 202 13.81 0.94 -2.36
CA GLN A 202 14.22 0.37 -3.65
C GLN A 202 15.53 0.95 -4.15
N LYS A 203 15.74 2.29 -4.05
CA LYS A 203 17.02 2.93 -4.41
C LYS A 203 18.18 2.39 -3.58
N GLU A 204 17.98 2.23 -2.26
CA GLU A 204 18.99 1.68 -1.35
C GLU A 204 19.36 0.22 -1.67
N PHE A 205 18.47 -0.51 -2.36
CA PHE A 205 18.73 -1.84 -2.89
C PHE A 205 19.17 -1.84 -4.37
N GLY A 206 19.51 -0.67 -4.94
CA GLY A 206 19.98 -0.55 -6.32
C GLY A 206 18.91 -0.83 -7.38
N GLN A 207 17.64 -0.71 -7.03
CA GLN A 207 16.51 -0.88 -7.94
C GLN A 207 16.03 0.48 -8.46
N GLU A 208 15.44 0.48 -9.66
CA GLU A 208 14.69 1.64 -10.15
C GLU A 208 13.45 1.83 -9.26
N PRO A 209 13.20 3.05 -8.73
CA PRO A 209 12.06 3.29 -7.87
C PRO A 209 10.74 3.04 -8.59
N GLN A 210 9.80 2.47 -7.86
CA GLN A 210 8.41 2.36 -8.31
C GLN A 210 7.76 3.73 -8.48
N VAL A 211 6.75 3.82 -9.31
CA VAL A 211 5.82 4.95 -9.33
C VAL A 211 4.74 4.70 -8.28
N VAL A 212 4.45 5.70 -7.48
CA VAL A 212 3.37 5.66 -6.49
C VAL A 212 2.13 6.31 -7.07
N MET A 213 1.00 5.63 -6.93
CA MET A 213 -0.27 6.09 -7.46
C MET A 213 -1.38 5.89 -6.42
N THR A 214 -1.99 6.99 -5.99
CA THR A 214 -3.04 6.94 -4.97
C THR A 214 -4.37 7.47 -5.51
N PRO A 215 -5.48 6.72 -5.37
CA PRO A 215 -6.81 7.20 -5.67
C PRO A 215 -7.26 8.24 -4.65
N PRO A 216 -8.22 9.09 -5.00
CA PRO A 216 -8.90 9.93 -4.02
C PRO A 216 -9.62 9.05 -3.00
N ILE A 217 -9.69 9.55 -1.78
CA ILE A 217 -10.40 8.85 -0.69
C ILE A 217 -11.90 8.87 -0.99
N LEU A 218 -12.54 7.70 -0.88
CA LEU A 218 -14.00 7.62 -0.84
C LEU A 218 -14.47 8.02 0.57
N GLU A 219 -15.30 9.04 0.63
CA GLU A 219 -15.89 9.50 1.88
C GLU A 219 -16.91 8.47 2.38
N GLY A 220 -16.88 8.19 3.69
CA GLY A 220 -17.89 7.34 4.33
C GLY A 220 -19.27 8.02 4.31
N ILE A 221 -20.32 7.24 4.43
CA ILE A 221 -21.71 7.73 4.44
C ILE A 221 -22.04 8.64 5.64
N ASP A 222 -21.21 8.62 6.68
CA ASP A 222 -21.27 9.44 7.87
C ASP A 222 -20.34 10.67 7.80
N ALA A 223 -19.65 10.86 6.70
CA ALA A 223 -18.79 12.04 6.48
C ALA A 223 -19.64 13.31 6.38
N ARG A 224 -19.19 14.37 7.05
CA ARG A 224 -19.79 15.70 7.02
C ARG A 224 -18.72 16.72 6.70
N VAL A 225 -19.11 17.79 6.04
CA VAL A 225 -18.23 18.94 5.80
C VAL A 225 -18.50 19.98 6.89
N GLU A 226 -17.53 20.22 7.77
CA GLU A 226 -17.57 21.27 8.79
C GLU A 226 -16.38 22.21 8.55
N ASN A 227 -16.66 23.51 8.39
CA ASN A 227 -15.63 24.54 8.12
C ASN A 227 -14.72 24.22 6.92
N GLY A 228 -15.26 23.59 5.86
CA GLY A 228 -14.48 23.20 4.68
C GLY A 228 -13.59 21.97 4.87
N GLN A 229 -13.67 21.29 6.00
CA GLN A 229 -12.99 20.03 6.29
C GLN A 229 -13.99 18.90 6.42
N ILE A 230 -13.60 17.72 5.93
CA ILE A 230 -14.41 16.52 6.07
C ILE A 230 -14.18 15.95 7.47
N VAL A 231 -15.24 15.88 8.28
CA VAL A 231 -15.26 15.27 9.61
C VAL A 231 -16.25 14.11 9.65
N GLY A 232 -15.97 13.06 10.42
CA GLY A 232 -16.85 11.91 10.57
C GLY A 232 -16.44 11.01 11.73
N LYS A 233 -17.29 10.05 12.09
CA LYS A 233 -17.02 9.10 13.16
C LYS A 233 -15.73 8.29 12.98
N ASN A 234 -15.22 8.23 11.76
CA ASN A 234 -14.01 7.50 11.39
C ASN A 234 -12.82 8.42 11.13
N GLU A 235 -12.73 9.55 11.83
CA GLU A 235 -11.50 10.35 11.81
C GLU A 235 -10.29 9.47 12.11
N GLY A 236 -9.37 9.38 11.16
CA GLY A 236 -8.14 8.58 11.28
C GLY A 236 -8.19 7.16 10.72
N ARG A 237 -9.34 6.62 10.34
CA ARG A 237 -9.33 5.54 9.36
C ARG A 237 -9.30 6.18 7.99
N ALA A 238 -8.35 5.78 7.19
CA ALA A 238 -8.36 6.14 5.79
C ALA A 238 -9.80 6.02 5.37
N ARG A 239 -10.35 7.13 5.03
CA ARG A 239 -11.80 7.25 4.83
C ARG A 239 -12.17 6.56 3.53
N THR A 240 -11.61 5.42 3.36
CA THR A 240 -11.96 4.41 2.43
C THR A 240 -13.15 3.71 3.03
N VAL A 241 -14.33 4.31 2.86
CA VAL A 241 -15.63 3.75 3.18
C VAL A 241 -15.73 3.18 4.60
N GLY A 242 -16.56 3.80 5.42
CA GLY A 242 -16.96 3.19 6.68
C GLY A 242 -17.50 1.76 6.46
N PRO A 243 -17.48 0.93 7.48
CA PRO A 243 -18.03 -0.41 7.35
C PRO A 243 -19.50 -0.29 6.93
N VAL A 244 -19.86 -1.01 5.89
CA VAL A 244 -21.25 -1.29 5.55
C VAL A 244 -21.85 -2.14 6.64
#